data_bba0cd683156266fbad8ac2b3a326426
#
_entry.id   bba0cd683156266fbad8ac2b3a326426
#
_cell.length_a   1.000
_cell.length_b   1.000
_cell.length_c   1.000
_cell.angle_alpha   90.00
_cell.angle_beta   90.00
_cell.angle_gamma   90.00
#
_symmetry.space_group_name_H-M   'P 1'
#
loop_
_entity.id
_entity.type
_entity.pdbx_description
1 polymer ?
#
loop_
_entity_poly.entity_id
_entity_poly.type
_entity_poly.pdbx_seq_one_letter_code
_entity_poly.pdbx_strand_id
1 'polypeptide(L)'
;MESKTVKCVGCGRENDSADGVCVCGYDESLEQEDIVYKPHNAITATLDLVPGAVGTEFKATTGEIWGLDAEDVKSFILQAERKFRLKRKNHGFITKNDLPNSTASALRRYINGTIDFKSFVNAFMQNIKTEAALNKRRPAGGSIIFIHYHTDNEVEGLGRLFIIMVDNSSVFKFNEQLVPEVLPSIDMDALRQAVLTDLTLFDSIYSENNGEPYLQFIAGKSSSNFFKKAIGCEEDLDNNRSVEEADRAVKDFIVHMKLKTVDKMKVLDAVKQLMHEKLKSKTNNKISTLDIEVTIDRVLDEQSPAKGKFAKFAAIGEYKINEYFEPSINSEKKFGKVALADEENDYTCSISVNAISTDDTTKAKAIYKKGDGLLVIKLSDPDIVKMDQIFQDDKK
;
A
#
# COMPACT_ATOMS: atom_id res chain seq x y z
N MET A 1 -15.10 -5.96 37.58
CA MET A 1 -15.54 -5.88 36.17
C MET A 1 -14.95 -7.11 35.51
N GLU A 2 -15.78 -8.09 35.14
CA GLU A 2 -15.31 -9.27 34.43
C GLU A 2 -14.96 -8.84 32.98
N SER A 3 -13.70 -9.01 32.59
CA SER A 3 -13.27 -8.82 31.20
C SER A 3 -13.99 -9.88 30.35
N LYS A 4 -14.90 -9.47 29.50
CA LYS A 4 -15.49 -10.35 28.50
C LYS A 4 -14.44 -10.56 27.40
N THR A 5 -13.75 -11.68 27.42
CA THR A 5 -12.96 -12.18 26.30
C THR A 5 -13.86 -12.35 25.08
N VAL A 6 -13.60 -11.65 24.02
CA VAL A 6 -14.33 -11.76 22.74
C VAL A 6 -13.40 -12.46 21.74
N LYS A 7 -13.89 -13.49 21.07
CA LYS A 7 -13.12 -14.11 19.97
C LYS A 7 -13.00 -13.13 18.80
N CYS A 8 -11.77 -12.87 18.38
CA CYS A 8 -11.52 -12.06 17.19
C CYS A 8 -12.09 -12.74 15.95
N VAL A 9 -12.96 -12.07 15.23
CA VAL A 9 -13.55 -12.58 13.97
C VAL A 9 -12.46 -12.83 12.93
N GLY A 10 -11.40 -12.00 12.94
CA GLY A 10 -10.32 -12.09 11.99
C GLY A 10 -9.34 -13.26 12.14
N CYS A 11 -9.12 -13.78 13.37
CA CYS A 11 -8.14 -14.88 13.58
C CYS A 11 -8.60 -15.96 14.56
N GLY A 12 -9.80 -15.85 15.12
CA GLY A 12 -10.39 -16.81 16.05
C GLY A 12 -9.80 -16.83 17.48
N ARG A 13 -8.81 -15.98 17.79
CA ARG A 13 -8.18 -15.90 19.12
C ARG A 13 -9.05 -15.11 20.09
N GLU A 14 -8.97 -15.49 21.35
CA GLU A 14 -9.56 -14.67 22.41
C GLU A 14 -8.79 -13.35 22.55
N ASN A 15 -9.53 -12.25 22.53
CA ASN A 15 -9.00 -10.90 22.61
C ASN A 15 -9.50 -10.20 23.86
N ASP A 16 -8.57 -9.75 24.71
CA ASP A 16 -8.86 -9.02 25.94
C ASP A 16 -8.87 -7.51 25.74
N SER A 17 -8.68 -7.00 24.51
CA SER A 17 -8.61 -5.55 24.31
C SER A 17 -10.01 -4.92 24.37
N ALA A 18 -10.15 -3.96 25.26
CA ALA A 18 -11.37 -3.14 25.38
C ALA A 18 -11.65 -2.29 24.12
N ASP A 19 -10.66 -2.16 23.24
CA ASP A 19 -10.66 -1.25 22.09
C ASP A 19 -11.10 -1.91 20.77
N GLY A 20 -11.51 -3.19 20.80
CA GLY A 20 -11.94 -3.92 19.58
C GLY A 20 -10.81 -4.27 18.60
N VAL A 21 -9.55 -3.98 18.95
CA VAL A 21 -8.39 -4.24 18.10
C VAL A 21 -7.66 -5.49 18.55
N CYS A 22 -7.59 -6.50 17.69
CA CYS A 22 -6.84 -7.72 17.94
C CYS A 22 -5.35 -7.57 17.58
N VAL A 23 -4.48 -8.31 18.31
CA VAL A 23 -3.04 -8.41 17.98
C VAL A 23 -2.74 -8.88 16.55
N CYS A 24 -3.70 -9.49 15.86
CA CYS A 24 -3.59 -9.84 14.44
C CYS A 24 -3.80 -8.64 13.50
N GLY A 25 -4.17 -7.48 14.04
CA GLY A 25 -4.45 -6.26 13.29
C GLY A 25 -5.91 -6.07 12.89
N TYR A 26 -6.80 -7.04 13.18
CA TYR A 26 -8.25 -6.87 12.95
C TYR A 26 -8.81 -5.74 13.81
N ASP A 27 -9.61 -4.87 13.23
CA ASP A 27 -10.25 -3.72 13.87
C ASP A 27 -11.69 -3.61 13.37
N GLU A 28 -12.65 -3.98 14.22
CA GLU A 28 -14.07 -3.98 13.87
C GLU A 28 -14.59 -2.60 13.43
N SER A 29 -13.97 -1.52 13.92
CA SER A 29 -14.38 -0.16 13.56
C SER A 29 -14.01 0.26 12.13
N LEU A 30 -13.17 -0.53 11.45
CA LEU A 30 -12.72 -0.26 10.08
C LEU A 30 -13.36 -1.18 9.04
N GLU A 31 -14.37 -1.99 9.44
CA GLU A 31 -15.15 -2.88 8.55
C GLU A 31 -14.25 -3.60 7.53
N GLN A 32 -13.41 -4.51 8.02
CA GLN A 32 -12.56 -5.30 7.14
C GLN A 32 -13.41 -6.39 6.47
N GLU A 33 -13.42 -6.40 5.15
CA GLU A 33 -13.97 -7.53 4.41
C GLU A 33 -13.19 -8.81 4.75
N ASP A 34 -13.92 -9.92 4.93
CA ASP A 34 -13.32 -11.24 5.10
C ASP A 34 -12.76 -11.71 3.76
N ILE A 35 -11.53 -11.32 3.47
CA ILE A 35 -10.84 -11.75 2.24
C ILE A 35 -10.44 -13.21 2.42
N VAL A 36 -10.95 -14.05 1.56
CA VAL A 36 -10.56 -15.47 1.48
C VAL A 36 -9.34 -15.61 0.58
N TYR A 37 -8.29 -16.20 1.14
CA TYR A 37 -7.02 -16.45 0.45
C TYR A 37 -7.01 -17.90 -0.04
N LYS A 38 -6.74 -18.09 -1.35
CA LYS A 38 -6.62 -19.39 -1.99
C LYS A 38 -5.17 -19.61 -2.41
N PRO A 39 -4.34 -20.25 -1.58
CA PRO A 39 -2.95 -20.49 -1.94
C PRO A 39 -2.85 -21.51 -3.06
N HIS A 40 -1.96 -21.24 -4.03
CA HIS A 40 -1.62 -22.15 -5.14
C HIS A 40 -0.30 -22.87 -4.92
N ASN A 41 0.69 -22.12 -4.44
CA ASN A 41 2.02 -22.64 -4.17
C ASN A 41 2.62 -21.90 -2.98
N ALA A 42 3.34 -22.62 -2.12
CA ALA A 42 4.18 -22.00 -1.11
C ALA A 42 5.44 -22.85 -0.90
N ILE A 43 6.56 -22.19 -0.63
CA ILE A 43 7.85 -22.82 -0.41
C ILE A 43 8.73 -21.91 0.45
N THR A 44 9.60 -22.50 1.28
CA THR A 44 10.65 -21.78 1.98
C THR A 44 12.00 -22.10 1.36
N ALA A 45 12.86 -21.08 1.28
CA ALA A 45 14.27 -21.23 0.96
C ALA A 45 15.11 -20.54 2.04
N THR A 46 16.37 -20.94 2.20
CA THR A 46 17.33 -20.29 3.11
C THR A 46 18.49 -19.69 2.35
N LEU A 47 18.97 -18.57 2.86
CA LEU A 47 20.22 -17.93 2.43
C LEU A 47 21.15 -17.89 3.63
N ASP A 48 22.16 -18.75 3.64
CA ASP A 48 23.06 -18.93 4.77
C ASP A 48 24.45 -18.42 4.43
N LEU A 49 25.07 -17.68 5.36
CA LEU A 49 26.46 -17.28 5.23
C LEU A 49 27.38 -18.49 5.39
N VAL A 50 28.32 -18.69 4.47
CA VAL A 50 29.28 -19.80 4.54
C VAL A 50 30.37 -19.44 5.53
N PRO A 51 30.53 -20.20 6.65
CA PRO A 51 31.56 -19.94 7.63
C PRO A 51 32.97 -20.17 7.06
N GLY A 52 33.90 -19.26 7.34
CA GLY A 52 35.30 -19.39 6.98
C GLY A 52 35.66 -19.16 5.50
N ALA A 53 34.69 -18.76 4.67
CA ALA A 53 34.98 -18.38 3.29
C ALA A 53 35.80 -17.09 3.23
N VAL A 54 36.74 -17.03 2.26
CA VAL A 54 37.48 -15.80 1.95
C VAL A 54 36.51 -14.87 1.21
N GLY A 55 36.03 -13.83 1.90
CA GLY A 55 35.00 -12.92 1.38
C GLY A 55 33.61 -13.21 1.96
N THR A 56 32.56 -12.67 1.32
CA THR A 56 31.17 -12.90 1.69
C THR A 56 30.56 -13.91 0.72
N GLU A 57 30.50 -15.16 1.13
CA GLU A 57 29.89 -16.23 0.35
C GLU A 57 28.60 -16.72 1.02
N PHE A 58 27.59 -16.98 0.21
CA PHE A 58 26.30 -17.48 0.65
C PHE A 58 25.97 -18.81 0.01
N LYS A 59 25.32 -19.69 0.77
CA LYS A 59 24.67 -20.90 0.28
C LYS A 59 23.16 -20.63 0.23
N ALA A 60 22.54 -20.88 -0.91
CA ALA A 60 21.09 -20.87 -1.07
C ALA A 60 20.58 -22.32 -1.06
N THR A 61 19.55 -22.60 -0.27
CA THR A 61 18.91 -23.91 -0.20
C THR A 61 17.40 -23.73 -0.35
N THR A 62 16.77 -24.45 -1.29
CA THR A 62 15.33 -24.41 -1.51
C THR A 62 14.70 -25.67 -0.88
N GLY A 63 13.67 -25.49 -0.09
CA GLY A 63 12.92 -26.56 0.55
C GLY A 63 11.93 -27.27 -0.37
N GLU A 64 10.97 -27.95 0.23
CA GLU A 64 9.87 -28.61 -0.48
C GLU A 64 8.63 -27.71 -0.53
N ILE A 65 7.74 -27.98 -1.49
CA ILE A 65 6.44 -27.31 -1.60
C ILE A 65 5.60 -27.66 -0.37
N TRP A 66 4.96 -26.65 0.22
CA TRP A 66 4.12 -26.82 1.39
C TRP A 66 2.82 -27.57 1.08
N GLY A 67 2.31 -28.35 2.04
CA GLY A 67 0.98 -28.94 2.00
C GLY A 67 -0.08 -27.86 2.25
N LEU A 68 -0.65 -27.30 1.20
CA LEU A 68 -1.51 -26.10 1.25
C LEU A 68 -2.87 -26.34 1.92
N ASP A 69 -3.30 -27.60 2.04
CA ASP A 69 -4.57 -27.96 2.69
C ASP A 69 -4.50 -27.88 4.23
N ALA A 70 -3.30 -27.83 4.80
CA ALA A 70 -3.11 -27.73 6.23
C ALA A 70 -3.61 -26.38 6.78
N GLU A 71 -4.44 -26.41 7.82
CA GLU A 71 -5.02 -25.22 8.44
C GLU A 71 -3.96 -24.27 8.98
N ASP A 72 -2.83 -24.80 9.49
CA ASP A 72 -1.72 -24.00 9.95
C ASP A 72 -1.09 -23.15 8.83
N VAL A 73 -0.97 -23.74 7.62
CA VAL A 73 -0.44 -23.06 6.43
C VAL A 73 -1.40 -21.95 5.98
N LYS A 74 -2.70 -22.23 5.91
CA LYS A 74 -3.72 -21.23 5.57
C LYS A 74 -3.73 -20.08 6.59
N SER A 75 -3.70 -20.41 7.88
CA SER A 75 -3.64 -19.44 8.96
C SER A 75 -2.37 -18.57 8.87
N PHE A 76 -1.23 -19.18 8.54
CA PHE A 76 0.03 -18.46 8.33
C PHE A 76 -0.11 -17.42 7.20
N ILE A 77 -0.57 -17.84 6.03
CA ILE A 77 -0.72 -16.98 4.85
C ILE A 77 -1.62 -15.78 5.18
N LEU A 78 -2.78 -16.07 5.80
CA LEU A 78 -3.74 -15.05 6.22
C LEU A 78 -3.11 -14.03 7.19
N GLN A 79 -2.39 -14.50 8.21
CA GLN A 79 -1.75 -13.62 9.19
C GLN A 79 -0.61 -12.81 8.58
N ALA A 80 0.22 -13.42 7.73
CA ALA A 80 1.33 -12.75 7.07
C ALA A 80 0.82 -11.59 6.18
N GLU A 81 -0.19 -11.86 5.38
CA GLU A 81 -0.77 -10.86 4.47
C GLU A 81 -1.46 -9.74 5.24
N ARG A 82 -2.32 -10.04 6.23
CA ARG A 82 -2.98 -9.02 7.07
C ARG A 82 -1.97 -8.10 7.75
N LYS A 83 -0.90 -8.65 8.32
CA LYS A 83 0.14 -7.86 8.97
C LYS A 83 0.98 -7.06 7.98
N PHE A 84 1.29 -7.62 6.80
CA PHE A 84 1.96 -6.88 5.73
C PHE A 84 1.10 -5.69 5.27
N ARG A 85 -0.21 -5.86 5.14
CA ARG A 85 -1.15 -4.81 4.76
C ARG A 85 -1.06 -3.60 5.69
N LEU A 86 -0.89 -3.81 6.99
CA LEU A 86 -0.78 -2.75 7.99
C LEU A 86 0.59 -2.06 8.06
N LYS A 87 1.64 -2.65 7.46
CA LYS A 87 2.97 -2.02 7.44
C LYS A 87 3.04 -0.90 6.40
N ARG A 88 3.82 0.14 6.71
CA ARG A 88 4.18 1.17 5.72
C ARG A 88 5.01 0.53 4.62
N LYS A 89 4.69 0.85 3.40
CA LYS A 89 5.28 0.25 2.19
C LYS A 89 5.53 1.31 1.15
N ASN A 90 6.34 0.93 0.18
CA ASN A 90 6.47 1.64 -1.07
C ASN A 90 5.76 0.88 -2.18
N HIS A 91 5.31 1.62 -3.18
CA HIS A 91 4.60 1.12 -4.35
C HIS A 91 5.39 1.49 -5.59
N GLY A 92 5.59 0.55 -6.50
CA GLY A 92 6.41 0.78 -7.70
C GLY A 92 6.35 -0.39 -8.67
N PHE A 93 7.41 -0.52 -9.43
CA PHE A 93 7.54 -1.47 -10.53
C PHE A 93 8.85 -2.25 -10.41
N ILE A 94 8.98 -3.32 -11.20
CA ILE A 94 10.27 -3.95 -11.46
C ILE A 94 10.92 -3.18 -12.61
N THR A 95 12.16 -2.72 -12.42
CA THR A 95 12.96 -2.09 -13.46
C THR A 95 13.11 -3.03 -14.65
N LYS A 96 12.93 -2.51 -15.86
CA LYS A 96 13.12 -3.27 -17.07
C LYS A 96 14.49 -3.94 -17.09
N ASN A 97 14.49 -5.24 -17.23
CA ASN A 97 15.69 -6.06 -17.27
C ASN A 97 15.48 -7.26 -18.20
N ASP A 98 16.07 -7.20 -19.37
CA ASP A 98 15.94 -8.22 -20.42
C ASP A 98 16.92 -9.40 -20.26
N LEU A 99 17.72 -9.42 -19.17
CA LEU A 99 18.63 -10.53 -18.92
C LEU A 99 17.84 -11.82 -18.66
N PRO A 100 18.20 -12.94 -19.28
CA PRO A 100 17.46 -14.21 -19.14
C PRO A 100 17.36 -14.72 -17.70
N ASN A 101 18.32 -14.34 -16.85
CA ASN A 101 18.38 -14.73 -15.44
C ASN A 101 17.80 -13.69 -14.49
N SER A 102 17.22 -12.58 -15.00
CA SER A 102 16.57 -11.59 -14.14
C SER A 102 15.32 -12.17 -13.45
N THR A 103 14.98 -11.63 -12.28
CA THR A 103 13.76 -12.03 -11.56
C THR A 103 12.52 -11.80 -12.42
N ALA A 104 12.45 -10.69 -13.16
CA ALA A 104 11.35 -10.41 -14.08
C ALA A 104 11.21 -11.47 -15.16
N SER A 105 12.32 -11.88 -15.80
CA SER A 105 12.31 -12.94 -16.81
C SER A 105 11.89 -14.29 -16.23
N ALA A 106 12.38 -14.65 -15.03
CA ALA A 106 11.99 -15.87 -14.34
C ALA A 106 10.50 -15.85 -13.96
N LEU A 107 10.00 -14.69 -13.48
CA LEU A 107 8.60 -14.51 -13.11
C LEU A 107 7.68 -14.64 -14.33
N ARG A 108 8.01 -14.02 -15.46
CA ARG A 108 7.26 -14.18 -16.72
C ARG A 108 7.21 -15.63 -17.19
N ARG A 109 8.33 -16.35 -17.09
CA ARG A 109 8.36 -17.79 -17.46
C ARG A 109 7.51 -18.64 -16.52
N TYR A 110 7.41 -18.27 -15.26
CA TYR A 110 6.55 -18.94 -14.28
C TYR A 110 5.08 -18.71 -14.60
N ILE A 111 4.64 -17.46 -14.74
CA ILE A 111 3.21 -17.15 -14.96
C ILE A 111 2.68 -17.66 -16.30
N ASN A 112 3.54 -17.78 -17.32
CA ASN A 112 3.15 -18.38 -18.60
C ASN A 112 3.35 -19.93 -18.66
N GLY A 113 3.67 -20.56 -17.54
CA GLY A 113 3.79 -22.01 -17.43
C GLY A 113 5.04 -22.63 -18.05
N THR A 114 6.04 -21.81 -18.47
CA THR A 114 7.29 -22.34 -19.05
C THR A 114 8.18 -23.02 -18.00
N ILE A 115 8.12 -22.56 -16.75
CA ILE A 115 8.82 -23.16 -15.60
C ILE A 115 7.83 -23.34 -14.44
N ASP A 116 8.11 -24.32 -13.57
CA ASP A 116 7.34 -24.52 -12.36
C ASP A 116 7.73 -23.52 -11.24
N PHE A 117 6.96 -23.51 -10.16
CA PHE A 117 7.17 -22.60 -9.04
C PHE A 117 8.53 -22.82 -8.34
N LYS A 118 8.96 -24.08 -8.15
CA LYS A 118 10.25 -24.39 -7.52
C LYS A 118 11.43 -23.89 -8.39
N SER A 119 11.29 -24.00 -9.70
CA SER A 119 12.29 -23.48 -10.67
C SER A 119 12.36 -21.95 -10.64
N PHE A 120 11.22 -21.26 -10.53
CA PHE A 120 11.18 -19.81 -10.31
C PHE A 120 11.90 -19.42 -9.01
N VAL A 121 11.58 -20.09 -7.90
CA VAL A 121 12.22 -19.83 -6.60
C VAL A 121 13.72 -20.06 -6.67
N ASN A 122 14.18 -21.13 -7.32
CA ASN A 122 15.61 -21.39 -7.51
C ASN A 122 16.29 -20.27 -8.30
N ALA A 123 15.68 -19.75 -9.35
CA ALA A 123 16.21 -18.63 -10.13
C ALA A 123 16.33 -17.36 -9.26
N PHE A 124 15.29 -17.06 -8.49
CA PHE A 124 15.29 -15.94 -7.56
C PHE A 124 16.40 -16.10 -6.49
N MET A 125 16.55 -17.30 -5.93
CA MET A 125 17.56 -17.57 -4.90
C MET A 125 19.00 -17.43 -5.43
N GLN A 126 19.25 -17.64 -6.73
CA GLN A 126 20.54 -17.32 -7.33
C GLN A 126 20.76 -15.80 -7.43
N ASN A 127 19.72 -15.05 -7.80
CA ASN A 127 19.81 -13.58 -7.86
C ASN A 127 20.08 -12.99 -6.47
N ILE A 128 19.34 -13.42 -5.46
CA ILE A 128 19.52 -12.90 -4.10
C ILE A 128 20.89 -13.28 -3.51
N LYS A 129 21.38 -14.47 -3.80
CA LYS A 129 22.73 -14.92 -3.43
C LYS A 129 23.80 -13.98 -4.04
N THR A 130 23.66 -13.65 -5.31
CA THR A 130 24.59 -12.75 -6.03
C THR A 130 24.54 -11.34 -5.43
N GLU A 131 23.36 -10.77 -5.24
CA GLU A 131 23.21 -9.44 -4.65
C GLU A 131 23.65 -9.36 -3.19
N ALA A 132 23.44 -10.42 -2.40
CA ALA A 132 23.94 -10.51 -1.04
C ALA A 132 25.47 -10.54 -0.97
N ALA A 133 26.13 -11.27 -1.87
CA ALA A 133 27.60 -11.35 -1.95
C ALA A 133 28.20 -9.99 -2.35
N LEU A 134 27.52 -9.21 -3.19
CA LEU A 134 27.93 -7.86 -3.60
C LEU A 134 27.67 -6.79 -2.52
N ASN A 135 26.89 -7.11 -1.50
CA ASN A 135 26.50 -6.14 -0.49
C ASN A 135 27.66 -5.87 0.51
N LYS A 136 28.16 -4.63 0.52
CA LYS A 136 29.25 -4.19 1.41
C LYS A 136 28.97 -4.38 2.91
N ARG A 137 27.69 -4.45 3.31
CA ARG A 137 27.25 -4.55 4.72
C ARG A 137 26.94 -5.98 5.17
N ARG A 138 27.55 -6.99 4.59
CA ARG A 138 27.43 -8.42 4.96
C ARG A 138 26.08 -8.77 5.59
N PRO A 139 25.04 -9.07 4.82
CA PRO A 139 23.75 -9.47 5.37
C PRO A 139 23.92 -10.76 6.19
N ALA A 140 23.10 -10.92 7.21
CA ALA A 140 23.18 -12.10 8.09
C ALA A 140 22.60 -13.37 7.45
N GLY A 141 22.00 -13.28 6.25
CA GLY A 141 21.20 -14.35 5.69
C GLY A 141 19.80 -14.39 6.31
N GLY A 142 19.08 -15.47 6.10
CA GLY A 142 17.72 -15.66 6.64
C GLY A 142 16.89 -16.64 5.83
N SER A 143 15.70 -16.92 6.32
CA SER A 143 14.69 -17.70 5.59
C SER A 143 13.86 -16.79 4.68
N ILE A 144 13.57 -17.26 3.48
CA ILE A 144 12.79 -16.55 2.48
C ILE A 144 11.60 -17.42 2.11
N ILE A 145 10.41 -16.89 2.33
CA ILE A 145 9.15 -17.59 2.12
C ILE A 145 8.53 -17.03 0.85
N PHE A 146 8.11 -17.90 -0.05
CA PHE A 146 7.43 -17.56 -1.30
C PHE A 146 6.03 -18.14 -1.25
N ILE A 147 5.03 -17.31 -1.52
CA ILE A 147 3.63 -17.71 -1.51
C ILE A 147 2.96 -17.14 -2.77
N HIS A 148 2.39 -18.00 -3.59
CA HIS A 148 1.50 -17.63 -4.68
C HIS A 148 0.07 -17.96 -4.30
N TYR A 149 -0.84 -16.98 -4.33
CA TYR A 149 -2.22 -17.13 -3.92
C TYR A 149 -3.16 -16.21 -4.72
N HIS A 150 -4.45 -16.52 -4.71
CA HIS A 150 -5.52 -15.64 -5.18
C HIS A 150 -6.33 -15.12 -3.99
N THR A 151 -7.01 -14.00 -4.18
CA THR A 151 -8.09 -13.53 -3.31
C THR A 151 -9.44 -13.79 -3.99
N ASP A 152 -10.53 -13.81 -3.21
CA ASP A 152 -11.88 -14.03 -3.77
C ASP A 152 -12.28 -13.00 -4.83
N ASN A 153 -11.72 -11.79 -4.75
CA ASN A 153 -11.98 -10.70 -5.69
C ASN A 153 -11.21 -10.83 -7.01
N GLU A 154 -10.30 -11.81 -7.13
CA GLU A 154 -9.39 -12.01 -8.27
C GLU A 154 -9.68 -13.33 -9.02
N VAL A 155 -10.95 -13.63 -9.27
CA VAL A 155 -11.39 -14.95 -9.82
C VAL A 155 -10.81 -15.26 -11.20
N GLU A 156 -10.45 -14.25 -12.00
CA GLU A 156 -9.94 -14.41 -13.37
C GLU A 156 -8.47 -13.98 -13.56
N GLY A 157 -7.79 -13.58 -12.47
CA GLY A 157 -6.42 -13.07 -12.54
C GLY A 157 -5.34 -14.15 -12.32
N LEU A 158 -4.08 -13.74 -12.47
CA LEU A 158 -2.91 -14.57 -12.15
C LEU A 158 -2.61 -14.62 -10.66
N GLY A 159 -3.34 -13.85 -9.84
CA GLY A 159 -3.17 -13.79 -8.39
C GLY A 159 -1.97 -12.93 -7.96
N ARG A 160 -1.50 -13.21 -6.75
CA ARG A 160 -0.44 -12.44 -6.09
C ARG A 160 0.74 -13.33 -5.69
N LEU A 161 1.94 -12.83 -5.86
CA LEU A 161 3.17 -13.45 -5.36
C LEU A 161 3.68 -12.65 -4.16
N PHE A 162 3.73 -13.30 -3.00
CA PHE A 162 4.23 -12.72 -1.77
C PHE A 162 5.58 -13.34 -1.40
N ILE A 163 6.62 -12.52 -1.28
CA ILE A 163 7.98 -12.94 -0.92
C ILE A 163 8.34 -12.26 0.39
N ILE A 164 8.65 -13.05 1.41
CA ILE A 164 8.93 -12.57 2.77
C ILE A 164 10.31 -13.04 3.19
N MET A 165 11.16 -12.12 3.65
CA MET A 165 12.43 -12.45 4.27
C MET A 165 12.36 -12.24 5.77
N VAL A 166 12.68 -13.29 6.53
CA VAL A 166 12.71 -13.31 8.00
C VAL A 166 14.08 -13.67 8.52
N ASP A 167 14.38 -13.23 9.74
CA ASP A 167 15.64 -13.56 10.41
C ASP A 167 15.70 -15.02 10.84
N ASN A 168 16.90 -15.63 10.78
CA ASN A 168 17.13 -16.97 11.32
C ASN A 168 16.90 -17.08 12.84
N SER A 169 16.87 -15.95 13.56
CA SER A 169 16.58 -15.87 14.99
C SER A 169 15.10 -15.73 15.32
N SER A 170 14.25 -15.67 14.30
CA SER A 170 12.83 -15.43 14.48
C SER A 170 12.06 -16.70 14.89
N VAL A 171 10.87 -16.50 15.42
CA VAL A 171 9.94 -17.47 16.02
C VAL A 171 9.43 -18.53 15.04
N PHE A 172 9.93 -18.53 13.80
CA PHE A 172 9.55 -19.53 12.80
C PHE A 172 10.34 -20.82 12.97
N LYS A 173 9.64 -21.91 13.21
CA LYS A 173 10.21 -23.24 13.15
C LYS A 173 9.86 -23.88 11.83
N PHE A 174 10.87 -24.37 11.15
CA PHE A 174 10.73 -25.20 9.96
C PHE A 174 11.30 -26.57 10.24
N ASN A 175 10.67 -27.60 9.69
CA ASN A 175 11.22 -28.95 9.72
C ASN A 175 12.44 -29.07 8.77
N GLU A 176 13.02 -30.26 8.67
CA GLU A 176 14.18 -30.53 7.81
C GLU A 176 13.93 -30.24 6.31
N GLN A 177 12.67 -30.29 5.87
CA GLN A 177 12.23 -29.97 4.52
C GLN A 177 11.89 -28.50 4.31
N LEU A 178 12.13 -27.63 5.32
CA LEU A 178 11.78 -26.22 5.34
C LEU A 178 10.25 -25.95 5.21
N VAL A 179 9.42 -26.89 5.65
CA VAL A 179 7.98 -26.70 5.79
C VAL A 179 7.69 -26.15 7.20
N PRO A 180 6.77 -25.17 7.35
CA PRO A 180 6.45 -24.62 8.67
C PRO A 180 5.93 -25.71 9.62
N GLU A 181 6.48 -25.76 10.82
CA GLU A 181 5.85 -26.45 11.94
C GLU A 181 4.88 -25.50 12.63
N VAL A 182 3.96 -26.05 13.43
CA VAL A 182 2.89 -25.28 14.12
C VAL A 182 3.38 -23.93 14.63
N LEU A 183 2.81 -22.85 14.07
CA LEU A 183 3.25 -21.47 14.33
C LEU A 183 2.39 -20.83 15.41
N PRO A 184 2.94 -20.54 16.59
CA PRO A 184 2.17 -19.89 17.64
C PRO A 184 1.78 -18.44 17.31
N SER A 185 2.60 -17.72 16.58
CA SER A 185 2.29 -16.39 16.00
C SER A 185 3.42 -15.92 15.10
N ILE A 186 3.06 -15.22 14.02
CA ILE A 186 4.04 -14.52 13.21
C ILE A 186 4.45 -13.24 13.96
N ASP A 187 5.68 -13.18 14.43
CA ASP A 187 6.24 -11.90 14.87
C ASP A 187 6.58 -11.05 13.65
N MET A 188 5.69 -10.13 13.31
CA MET A 188 5.88 -9.25 12.16
C MET A 188 6.90 -8.14 12.42
N ASP A 189 7.35 -7.95 13.64
CA ASP A 189 8.48 -7.07 13.91
C ASP A 189 9.81 -7.73 13.50
N ALA A 190 9.81 -9.06 13.37
CA ALA A 190 10.87 -9.83 12.74
C ALA A 190 10.87 -9.77 11.20
N LEU A 191 9.82 -9.24 10.56
CA LEU A 191 9.80 -8.97 9.13
C LEU A 191 10.86 -7.93 8.76
N ARG A 192 11.95 -8.40 8.19
CA ARG A 192 12.97 -7.50 7.67
C ARG A 192 12.57 -6.88 6.36
N GLN A 193 12.00 -7.69 5.48
CA GLN A 193 11.65 -7.30 4.12
C GLN A 193 10.52 -8.17 3.62
N ALA A 194 9.67 -7.57 2.84
CA ALA A 194 8.63 -8.28 2.13
C ALA A 194 8.27 -7.54 0.84
N VAL A 195 7.89 -8.30 -0.16
CA VAL A 195 7.38 -7.79 -1.43
C VAL A 195 6.12 -8.57 -1.79
N LEU A 196 5.09 -7.84 -2.15
CA LEU A 196 3.87 -8.36 -2.75
C LEU A 196 3.79 -7.87 -4.19
N THR A 197 3.64 -8.80 -5.14
CA THR A 197 3.49 -8.52 -6.57
C THR A 197 2.10 -8.93 -7.01
N ASP A 198 1.35 -8.02 -7.60
CA ASP A 198 0.15 -8.34 -8.36
C ASP A 198 0.61 -8.91 -9.72
N LEU A 199 0.37 -10.20 -9.93
CA LEU A 199 0.86 -10.90 -11.13
C LEU A 199 0.06 -10.54 -12.37
N THR A 200 -1.21 -10.19 -12.23
CA THR A 200 -2.09 -9.79 -13.34
C THR A 200 -1.65 -8.44 -13.90
N LEU A 201 -1.44 -7.47 -13.00
CA LEU A 201 -0.91 -6.17 -13.40
C LEU A 201 0.52 -6.29 -13.95
N PHE A 202 1.39 -7.09 -13.31
CA PHE A 202 2.74 -7.33 -13.81
C PHE A 202 2.73 -7.87 -15.23
N ASP A 203 1.92 -8.88 -15.52
CA ASP A 203 1.84 -9.47 -16.87
C ASP A 203 1.36 -8.46 -17.92
N SER A 204 0.41 -7.61 -17.54
CA SER A 204 -0.22 -6.66 -18.47
C SER A 204 0.66 -5.45 -18.80
N ILE A 205 1.49 -4.96 -17.87
CA ILE A 205 2.19 -3.67 -18.03
C ILE A 205 3.71 -3.73 -17.91
N TYR A 206 4.31 -4.84 -17.48
CA TYR A 206 5.76 -5.01 -17.57
C TYR A 206 6.16 -5.18 -19.05
N SER A 207 7.09 -4.54 -19.59
CA SER A 207 8.20 -3.68 -19.15
C SER A 207 7.94 -2.17 -19.35
N GLU A 208 6.76 -1.79 -19.81
CA GLU A 208 6.44 -0.38 -20.06
C GLU A 208 6.25 0.38 -18.73
N ASN A 209 5.84 -0.33 -17.67
CA ASN A 209 5.59 0.20 -16.34
C ASN A 209 4.66 1.42 -16.34
N ASN A 210 3.65 1.36 -17.20
CA ASN A 210 2.76 2.43 -17.54
C ASN A 210 1.40 2.18 -16.88
N GLY A 211 1.06 2.88 -15.84
CA GLY A 211 -0.21 2.67 -15.16
C GLY A 211 -0.07 2.42 -13.66
N GLU A 212 -0.85 1.49 -13.13
CA GLU A 212 -0.93 1.21 -11.71
C GLU A 212 0.27 0.37 -11.22
N PRO A 213 0.95 0.75 -10.11
CA PRO A 213 2.07 -0.02 -9.61
C PRO A 213 1.62 -1.40 -9.11
N TYR A 214 2.32 -2.43 -9.57
CA TYR A 214 2.04 -3.83 -9.21
C TYR A 214 2.93 -4.36 -8.08
N LEU A 215 3.94 -3.60 -7.65
CA LEU A 215 4.78 -3.95 -6.50
C LEU A 215 4.39 -3.15 -5.26
N GLN A 216 4.30 -3.86 -4.14
CA GLN A 216 4.28 -3.29 -2.80
C GLN A 216 5.46 -3.85 -2.03
N PHE A 217 6.31 -3.02 -1.43
CA PHE A 217 7.47 -3.50 -0.71
C PHE A 217 7.81 -2.70 0.54
N ILE A 218 8.26 -3.41 1.57
CA ILE A 218 8.77 -2.79 2.80
C ILE A 218 10.21 -2.35 2.53
N ALA A 219 10.49 -1.05 2.70
CA ALA A 219 11.78 -0.46 2.37
C ALA A 219 12.95 -1.04 3.17
N GLY A 220 12.72 -1.52 4.37
CA GLY A 220 13.74 -2.13 5.21
C GLY A 220 14.91 -1.21 5.55
N LYS A 221 15.83 -1.68 6.37
CA LYS A 221 17.07 -0.95 6.67
C LYS A 221 18.04 -1.01 5.47
N SER A 222 18.94 -0.05 5.35
CA SER A 222 19.90 0.04 4.24
C SER A 222 20.81 -1.21 4.06
N SER A 223 20.97 -2.04 5.10
CA SER A 223 21.66 -3.34 5.02
C SER A 223 20.92 -4.38 4.18
N SER A 224 19.68 -4.13 3.85
CA SER A 224 18.75 -5.04 3.18
C SER A 224 18.55 -4.72 1.69
N ASN A 225 19.29 -3.79 1.12
CA ASN A 225 19.14 -3.39 -0.30
C ASN A 225 19.34 -4.55 -1.29
N PHE A 226 20.10 -5.59 -0.90
CA PHE A 226 20.29 -6.77 -1.75
C PHE A 226 18.99 -7.48 -2.13
N PHE A 227 18.03 -7.53 -1.21
CA PHE A 227 16.72 -8.14 -1.47
C PHE A 227 15.93 -7.36 -2.53
N LYS A 228 15.85 -6.02 -2.38
CA LYS A 228 15.20 -5.16 -3.37
C LYS A 228 15.87 -5.24 -4.75
N LYS A 229 17.20 -5.28 -4.78
CA LYS A 229 17.98 -5.44 -6.02
C LYS A 229 17.75 -6.79 -6.67
N ALA A 230 17.69 -7.87 -5.87
CA ALA A 230 17.39 -9.21 -6.39
C ALA A 230 16.00 -9.28 -7.05
N ILE A 231 15.02 -8.55 -6.52
CA ILE A 231 13.69 -8.41 -7.14
C ILE A 231 13.77 -7.52 -8.37
N GLY A 232 14.62 -6.50 -8.36
CA GLY A 232 14.70 -5.47 -9.37
C GLY A 232 13.75 -4.30 -9.12
N CYS A 233 13.42 -4.00 -7.85
CA CYS A 233 12.56 -2.86 -7.52
C CYS A 233 13.16 -1.54 -8.03
N GLU A 234 12.34 -0.70 -8.66
CA GLU A 234 12.72 0.65 -9.03
C GLU A 234 13.13 1.47 -7.80
N GLU A 235 14.12 2.35 -7.98
CA GLU A 235 14.58 3.25 -6.91
C GLU A 235 13.77 4.55 -6.89
N ASP A 236 13.32 5.03 -8.05
CA ASP A 236 12.53 6.25 -8.19
C ASP A 236 11.04 5.95 -8.00
N LEU A 237 10.49 6.48 -6.91
CA LEU A 237 9.08 6.29 -6.56
C LEU A 237 8.25 7.51 -6.99
N ASP A 238 7.05 7.26 -7.49
CA ASP A 238 6.14 8.33 -7.91
C ASP A 238 5.54 9.08 -6.71
N ASN A 239 6.12 10.24 -6.42
CA ASN A 239 5.66 11.13 -5.36
C ASN A 239 4.30 11.77 -5.70
N ASN A 240 4.03 12.09 -6.97
CA ASN A 240 2.76 12.73 -7.35
C ASN A 240 1.61 11.77 -7.15
N ARG A 241 1.77 10.50 -7.51
CA ARG A 241 0.80 9.45 -7.24
C ARG A 241 0.53 9.31 -5.75
N SER A 242 1.58 9.30 -4.93
CA SER A 242 1.41 9.21 -3.47
C SER A 242 0.60 10.37 -2.91
N VAL A 243 0.73 11.58 -3.45
CA VAL A 243 -0.10 12.73 -3.06
C VAL A 243 -1.54 12.57 -3.52
N GLU A 244 -1.78 12.08 -4.75
CA GLU A 244 -3.14 11.82 -5.27
C GLU A 244 -3.84 10.72 -4.46
N GLU A 245 -3.15 9.65 -4.13
CA GLU A 245 -3.65 8.58 -3.27
C GLU A 245 -3.90 9.04 -1.83
N ALA A 246 -3.04 9.91 -1.29
CA ALA A 246 -3.26 10.51 0.03
C ALA A 246 -4.48 11.45 0.03
N ASP A 247 -4.69 12.23 -1.03
CA ASP A 247 -5.89 13.08 -1.19
C ASP A 247 -7.17 12.22 -1.24
N ARG A 248 -7.15 11.13 -2.01
CA ARG A 248 -8.25 10.17 -2.08
C ARG A 248 -8.51 9.54 -0.71
N ALA A 249 -7.46 9.02 -0.06
CA ALA A 249 -7.56 8.39 1.25
C ALA A 249 -8.13 9.33 2.32
N VAL A 250 -7.72 10.61 2.35
CA VAL A 250 -8.26 11.59 3.30
C VAL A 250 -9.74 11.86 3.04
N LYS A 251 -10.15 11.98 1.77
CA LYS A 251 -11.56 12.20 1.41
C LYS A 251 -12.44 10.99 1.79
N ASP A 252 -11.96 9.78 1.49
CA ASP A 252 -12.69 8.55 1.80
C ASP A 252 -12.76 8.32 3.32
N PHE A 253 -11.67 8.61 4.05
CA PHE A 253 -11.65 8.58 5.52
C PHE A 253 -12.68 9.52 6.14
N ILE A 254 -12.76 10.76 5.66
CA ILE A 254 -13.76 11.76 6.10
C ILE A 254 -15.18 11.23 5.92
N VAL A 255 -15.45 10.54 4.82
CA VAL A 255 -16.78 9.96 4.51
C VAL A 255 -17.03 8.74 5.40
N HIS A 256 -16.06 7.82 5.47
CA HIS A 256 -16.15 6.57 6.25
C HIS A 256 -16.41 6.85 7.73
N MET A 257 -15.65 7.78 8.32
CA MET A 257 -15.81 8.20 9.71
C MET A 257 -17.01 9.10 9.96
N LYS A 258 -17.82 9.40 8.94
CA LYS A 258 -19.03 10.23 9.02
C LYS A 258 -18.81 11.58 9.70
N LEU A 259 -17.66 12.22 9.42
CA LEU A 259 -17.31 13.49 10.05
C LEU A 259 -18.34 14.58 9.73
N LYS A 260 -18.57 15.49 10.67
CA LYS A 260 -19.43 16.68 10.46
C LYS A 260 -18.77 17.62 9.46
N THR A 261 -19.56 18.41 8.73
CA THR A 261 -19.06 19.33 7.69
C THR A 261 -17.94 20.24 8.18
N VAL A 262 -18.05 20.78 9.41
CA VAL A 262 -17.02 21.64 9.99
C VAL A 262 -15.70 20.88 10.18
N ASP A 263 -15.75 19.65 10.65
CA ASP A 263 -14.54 18.84 10.89
C ASP A 263 -13.95 18.35 9.57
N LYS A 264 -14.78 18.03 8.55
CA LYS A 264 -14.31 17.73 7.19
C LYS A 264 -13.44 18.86 6.63
N MET A 265 -13.93 20.10 6.75
CA MET A 265 -13.22 21.29 6.27
C MET A 265 -11.89 21.48 7.01
N LYS A 266 -11.90 21.37 8.36
CA LYS A 266 -10.69 21.47 9.17
C LYS A 266 -9.64 20.43 8.78
N VAL A 267 -10.06 19.17 8.57
CA VAL A 267 -9.15 18.08 8.18
C VAL A 267 -8.51 18.36 6.83
N LEU A 268 -9.30 18.71 5.80
CA LEU A 268 -8.78 19.01 4.46
C LEU A 268 -7.82 20.20 4.47
N ASP A 269 -8.16 21.28 5.18
CA ASP A 269 -7.30 22.45 5.29
C ASP A 269 -6.00 22.15 6.05
N ALA A 270 -6.09 21.37 7.14
CA ALA A 270 -4.90 21.01 7.93
C ALA A 270 -3.92 20.14 7.13
N VAL A 271 -4.42 19.13 6.41
CA VAL A 271 -3.55 18.28 5.58
C VAL A 271 -2.97 19.07 4.39
N LYS A 272 -3.76 19.95 3.77
CA LYS A 272 -3.24 20.86 2.74
C LYS A 272 -2.15 21.77 3.28
N GLN A 273 -2.33 22.32 4.47
CA GLN A 273 -1.32 23.15 5.15
C GLN A 273 -0.05 22.35 5.44
N LEU A 274 -0.16 21.09 5.90
CA LEU A 274 0.98 20.18 6.05
C LEU A 274 1.78 20.06 4.75
N MET A 275 1.09 19.81 3.62
CA MET A 275 1.74 19.70 2.31
C MET A 275 2.47 20.99 1.92
N HIS A 276 1.84 22.12 2.16
CA HIS A 276 2.42 23.44 1.90
C HIS A 276 3.68 23.73 2.75
N GLU A 277 3.65 23.38 4.04
CA GLU A 277 4.80 23.54 4.94
C GLU A 277 5.97 22.66 4.52
N LYS A 278 5.68 21.40 4.17
CA LYS A 278 6.69 20.45 3.69
C LYS A 278 7.31 20.88 2.36
N LEU A 279 6.51 21.40 1.45
CA LEU A 279 6.99 21.94 0.18
C LEU A 279 7.98 23.11 0.37
N LYS A 280 7.78 23.93 1.39
CA LYS A 280 8.69 25.05 1.72
C LYS A 280 9.94 24.62 2.49
N SER A 281 9.92 23.47 3.10
CA SER A 281 11.03 22.97 3.93
C SER A 281 12.14 22.40 3.04
N LYS A 282 13.38 22.87 3.23
CA LYS A 282 14.56 22.34 2.54
C LYS A 282 15.14 21.08 3.17
N THR A 283 14.83 20.81 4.44
CA THR A 283 15.46 19.73 5.22
C THR A 283 14.50 18.66 5.66
N ASN A 284 13.20 18.96 5.72
CA ASN A 284 12.15 18.04 6.16
C ASN A 284 10.95 18.13 5.21
N ASN A 285 11.17 17.76 3.95
CA ASN A 285 10.17 17.83 2.87
C ASN A 285 9.34 16.54 2.70
N LYS A 286 9.65 15.48 3.46
CA LYS A 286 8.96 14.19 3.37
C LYS A 286 7.73 14.15 4.26
N ILE A 287 6.70 13.48 3.77
CA ILE A 287 5.43 13.19 4.44
C ILE A 287 5.23 11.68 4.49
N SER A 288 4.67 11.19 5.59
CA SER A 288 4.18 9.83 5.76
C SER A 288 2.69 9.82 6.11
N THR A 289 2.03 8.67 6.04
CA THR A 289 0.65 8.51 6.51
C THR A 289 0.49 8.84 8.00
N LEU A 290 1.52 8.61 8.82
CA LEU A 290 1.51 9.01 10.23
C LEU A 290 1.57 10.53 10.42
N ASP A 291 2.31 11.26 9.57
CA ASP A 291 2.31 12.73 9.62
C ASP A 291 0.92 13.29 9.30
N ILE A 292 0.22 12.66 8.35
CA ILE A 292 -1.17 13.02 8.01
C ILE A 292 -2.09 12.70 9.20
N GLU A 293 -1.98 11.51 9.81
CA GLU A 293 -2.77 11.11 10.97
C GLU A 293 -2.59 12.10 12.13
N VAL A 294 -1.35 12.41 12.51
CA VAL A 294 -1.07 13.40 13.56
C VAL A 294 -1.67 14.77 13.23
N THR A 295 -1.68 15.15 11.96
CA THR A 295 -2.25 16.43 11.51
C THR A 295 -3.78 16.42 11.61
N ILE A 296 -4.43 15.33 11.22
CA ILE A 296 -5.87 15.12 11.37
C ILE A 296 -6.26 15.14 12.87
N ASP A 297 -5.52 14.43 13.70
CA ASP A 297 -5.78 14.30 15.13
C ASP A 297 -5.70 15.64 15.88
N ARG A 298 -4.86 16.57 15.41
CA ARG A 298 -4.74 17.92 16.02
C ARG A 298 -5.97 18.78 15.82
N VAL A 299 -6.73 18.57 14.78
CA VAL A 299 -7.90 19.42 14.43
C VAL A 299 -9.23 18.79 14.79
N LEU A 300 -9.24 17.51 15.15
CA LEU A 300 -10.42 16.81 15.65
C LEU A 300 -10.55 16.96 17.18
N ASP A 301 -11.79 16.90 17.65
CA ASP A 301 -12.06 16.88 19.11
C ASP A 301 -11.38 15.67 19.77
N GLU A 302 -10.97 15.83 21.03
CA GLU A 302 -10.27 14.77 21.77
C GLU A 302 -11.06 13.46 21.87
N GLN A 303 -12.39 13.54 21.90
CA GLN A 303 -13.28 12.38 21.96
C GLN A 303 -13.72 11.89 20.58
N SER A 304 -13.16 12.41 19.49
CA SER A 304 -13.53 11.96 18.15
C SER A 304 -13.14 10.50 17.93
N PRO A 305 -14.09 9.64 17.50
CA PRO A 305 -13.79 8.24 17.20
C PRO A 305 -12.85 8.05 15.98
N ALA A 306 -12.57 9.11 15.24
CA ALA A 306 -11.70 9.09 14.08
C ALA A 306 -10.20 9.26 14.41
N LYS A 307 -9.87 9.71 15.66
CA LYS A 307 -8.47 9.90 16.06
C LYS A 307 -7.67 8.61 16.06
N GLY A 308 -6.41 8.68 15.59
CA GLY A 308 -5.47 7.57 15.54
C GLY A 308 -5.84 6.46 14.55
N LYS A 309 -6.75 6.72 13.60
CA LYS A 309 -7.26 5.69 12.70
C LYS A 309 -6.90 5.90 11.23
N PHE A 310 -6.41 7.08 10.84
CA PHE A 310 -6.19 7.37 9.43
C PHE A 310 -5.12 6.48 8.79
N ALA A 311 -3.96 6.32 9.43
CA ALA A 311 -2.86 5.52 8.87
C ALA A 311 -3.28 4.06 8.67
N LYS A 312 -4.05 3.52 9.62
CA LYS A 312 -4.59 2.17 9.54
C LYS A 312 -5.69 2.07 8.47
N PHE A 313 -6.60 3.04 8.39
CA PHE A 313 -7.60 3.13 7.34
C PHE A 313 -6.96 3.13 5.95
N ALA A 314 -5.94 3.98 5.73
CA ALA A 314 -5.23 4.04 4.46
C ALA A 314 -4.53 2.71 4.12
N ALA A 315 -3.95 2.04 5.12
CA ALA A 315 -3.30 0.75 4.94
C ALA A 315 -4.29 -0.38 4.57
N ILE A 316 -5.45 -0.43 5.23
CA ILE A 316 -6.52 -1.42 4.97
C ILE A 316 -7.16 -1.18 3.61
N GLY A 317 -7.41 0.07 3.24
CA GLY A 317 -7.97 0.46 1.95
C GLY A 317 -6.98 0.32 0.77
N GLU A 318 -5.78 -0.21 1.02
CA GLU A 318 -4.74 -0.46 0.00
C GLU A 318 -4.39 0.78 -0.83
N TYR A 319 -4.52 1.99 -0.26
CA TYR A 319 -4.09 3.21 -0.94
C TYR A 319 -2.60 3.17 -1.21
N LYS A 320 -2.21 3.48 -2.45
CA LYS A 320 -0.83 3.36 -2.93
C LYS A 320 0.02 4.57 -2.54
N ILE A 321 0.10 4.79 -1.22
CA ILE A 321 0.88 5.87 -0.61
C ILE A 321 2.24 5.30 -0.20
N ASN A 322 3.33 5.86 -0.73
CA ASN A 322 4.67 5.46 -0.35
C ASN A 322 4.96 5.76 1.12
N GLU A 323 5.85 4.98 1.74
CA GLU A 323 6.25 5.15 3.15
C GLU A 323 6.63 6.60 3.47
N TYR A 324 7.34 7.23 2.53
CA TYR A 324 7.62 8.66 2.51
C TYR A 324 7.48 9.19 1.09
N PHE A 325 6.85 10.35 0.93
CA PHE A 325 6.70 11.04 -0.34
C PHE A 325 6.92 12.54 -0.18
N GLU A 326 7.24 13.22 -1.27
CA GLU A 326 7.50 14.64 -1.31
C GLU A 326 6.43 15.34 -2.16
N PRO A 327 5.69 16.32 -1.61
CA PRO A 327 4.73 17.08 -2.40
C PRO A 327 5.44 17.99 -3.42
N SER A 328 4.82 18.16 -4.58
CA SER A 328 5.20 19.15 -5.59
C SER A 328 4.23 20.32 -5.57
N ILE A 329 4.62 21.46 -6.17
CA ILE A 329 3.73 22.62 -6.31
C ILE A 329 2.43 22.23 -7.02
N ASN A 330 2.52 21.37 -8.03
CA ASN A 330 1.35 20.94 -8.81
C ASN A 330 0.44 20.00 -8.01
N SER A 331 1.02 19.05 -7.27
CA SER A 331 0.24 18.10 -6.46
C SER A 331 -0.41 18.81 -5.26
N GLU A 332 0.28 19.76 -4.61
CA GLU A 332 -0.29 20.58 -3.52
C GLU A 332 -1.50 21.41 -4.01
N LYS A 333 -1.40 22.01 -5.19
CA LYS A 333 -2.52 22.78 -5.77
C LYS A 333 -3.75 21.93 -6.10
N LYS A 334 -3.57 20.66 -6.41
CA LYS A 334 -4.68 19.72 -6.69
C LYS A 334 -5.32 19.17 -5.42
N PHE A 335 -4.58 19.10 -4.32
CA PHE A 335 -5.06 18.51 -3.06
C PHE A 335 -6.31 19.22 -2.52
N GLY A 336 -7.29 18.45 -2.08
CA GLY A 336 -8.56 18.96 -1.56
C GLY A 336 -9.49 19.53 -2.62
N LYS A 337 -9.31 19.21 -3.90
CA LYS A 337 -10.20 19.60 -4.99
C LYS A 337 -10.99 18.41 -5.51
N VAL A 338 -12.18 18.72 -6.06
CA VAL A 338 -12.97 17.79 -6.86
C VAL A 338 -12.76 18.17 -8.32
N ALA A 339 -12.33 17.23 -9.13
CA ALA A 339 -12.29 17.35 -10.57
C ALA A 339 -13.61 16.81 -11.15
N LEU A 340 -14.27 17.58 -11.96
CA LEU A 340 -15.50 17.22 -12.65
C LEU A 340 -15.26 17.37 -14.15
N ALA A 341 -15.68 16.39 -14.90
CA ALA A 341 -15.71 16.40 -16.36
C ALA A 341 -16.95 15.63 -16.82
N ASP A 342 -17.45 15.90 -17.98
CA ASP A 342 -18.45 15.05 -18.63
C ASP A 342 -17.79 14.02 -19.54
N GLU A 343 -18.57 13.03 -19.99
CA GLU A 343 -18.08 11.92 -20.82
C GLU A 343 -17.58 12.40 -22.20
N GLU A 344 -18.15 13.48 -22.72
CA GLU A 344 -17.81 14.07 -24.02
C GLU A 344 -16.68 15.11 -23.93
N ASN A 345 -16.23 15.42 -22.70
CA ASN A 345 -15.25 16.46 -22.38
C ASN A 345 -15.66 17.90 -22.79
N ASP A 346 -16.95 18.17 -22.88
CA ASP A 346 -17.48 19.51 -23.16
C ASP A 346 -17.17 20.50 -22.03
N TYR A 347 -17.02 19.99 -20.79
CA TYR A 347 -16.51 20.78 -19.69
C TYR A 347 -15.53 20.01 -18.82
N THR A 348 -14.58 20.74 -18.26
CA THR A 348 -13.72 20.29 -17.14
C THR A 348 -13.72 21.37 -16.07
N CYS A 349 -13.89 20.96 -14.82
CA CYS A 349 -13.94 21.87 -13.69
C CYS A 349 -13.17 21.31 -12.49
N SER A 350 -12.37 22.12 -11.82
CA SER A 350 -11.65 21.73 -10.61
C SER A 350 -11.92 22.73 -9.49
N ILE A 351 -12.69 22.29 -8.49
CA ILE A 351 -13.21 23.15 -7.40
C ILE A 351 -12.69 22.62 -6.06
N SER A 352 -12.23 23.54 -5.19
CA SER A 352 -11.90 23.18 -3.80
C SER A 352 -13.16 22.68 -3.09
N VAL A 353 -13.05 21.54 -2.37
CA VAL A 353 -14.16 21.00 -1.56
C VAL A 353 -14.67 22.05 -0.58
N ASN A 354 -13.77 22.85 0.02
CA ASN A 354 -14.11 23.91 0.96
C ASN A 354 -14.84 25.11 0.33
N ALA A 355 -14.85 25.22 -1.00
CA ALA A 355 -15.59 26.26 -1.70
C ALA A 355 -17.04 25.83 -2.02
N ILE A 356 -17.39 24.55 -1.79
CA ILE A 356 -18.70 23.97 -2.12
C ILE A 356 -19.57 23.94 -0.86
N SER A 357 -20.82 24.40 -0.96
CA SER A 357 -21.85 24.24 0.07
C SER A 357 -23.05 23.51 -0.52
N THR A 358 -23.80 22.82 0.32
CA THR A 358 -25.14 22.28 -0.01
C THR A 358 -26.27 23.21 0.44
N ASP A 359 -25.95 24.33 1.08
CA ASP A 359 -26.88 25.32 1.59
C ASP A 359 -26.85 26.59 0.73
N ASP A 360 -27.98 26.90 0.10
CA ASP A 360 -28.18 28.07 -0.76
C ASP A 360 -28.08 29.40 -0.01
N THR A 361 -28.20 29.40 1.31
CA THR A 361 -28.16 30.63 2.15
C THR A 361 -26.73 31.05 2.45
N THR A 362 -25.74 30.23 2.15
CA THR A 362 -24.33 30.51 2.44
C THR A 362 -23.68 31.42 1.39
N LYS A 363 -22.64 32.16 1.80
CA LYS A 363 -21.77 32.94 0.88
C LYS A 363 -20.75 32.04 0.15
N ALA A 364 -21.01 30.73 0.02
CA ALA A 364 -20.13 29.81 -0.67
C ALA A 364 -19.94 30.22 -2.14
N LYS A 365 -18.75 29.92 -2.69
CA LYS A 365 -18.41 30.21 -4.10
C LYS A 365 -19.07 29.21 -5.05
N ALA A 366 -19.41 28.02 -4.58
CA ALA A 366 -20.15 27.00 -5.33
C ALA A 366 -21.23 26.37 -4.46
N ILE A 367 -22.39 26.08 -5.04
CA ILE A 367 -23.53 25.46 -4.35
C ILE A 367 -23.90 24.18 -5.09
N TYR A 368 -23.82 23.05 -4.39
CA TYR A 368 -24.25 21.76 -4.92
C TYR A 368 -25.67 21.45 -4.50
N LYS A 369 -26.60 21.47 -5.47
CA LYS A 369 -28.00 21.11 -5.30
C LYS A 369 -28.18 19.62 -5.54
N LYS A 370 -28.07 18.83 -4.48
CA LYS A 370 -28.06 17.35 -4.55
C LYS A 370 -29.32 16.78 -5.22
N GLY A 371 -30.50 17.37 -4.97
CA GLY A 371 -31.76 16.89 -5.54
C GLY A 371 -31.87 17.05 -7.06
N ASP A 372 -31.25 18.10 -7.59
CA ASP A 372 -31.29 18.46 -9.00
C ASP A 372 -30.03 17.99 -9.78
N GLY A 373 -29.02 17.50 -9.10
CA GLY A 373 -27.73 17.17 -9.72
C GLY A 373 -26.97 18.40 -10.24
N LEU A 374 -27.26 19.61 -9.74
CA LEU A 374 -26.71 20.85 -10.25
C LEU A 374 -25.57 21.36 -9.35
N LEU A 375 -24.51 21.88 -10.00
CA LEU A 375 -23.47 22.67 -9.35
C LEU A 375 -23.51 24.11 -9.87
N VAL A 376 -23.89 25.05 -9.00
CA VAL A 376 -23.96 26.48 -9.32
C VAL A 376 -22.70 27.17 -8.82
N ILE A 377 -21.95 27.80 -9.70
CA ILE A 377 -20.68 28.47 -9.38
C ILE A 377 -20.87 29.98 -9.51
N LYS A 378 -20.50 30.76 -8.47
CA LYS A 378 -20.41 32.20 -8.53
C LYS A 378 -19.14 32.60 -9.25
N LEU A 379 -19.30 33.21 -10.42
CA LEU A 379 -18.17 33.70 -11.21
C LEU A 379 -17.52 34.92 -10.55
N SER A 380 -16.22 35.08 -10.76
CA SER A 380 -15.49 36.30 -10.43
C SER A 380 -15.80 37.41 -11.47
N ASP A 381 -15.61 38.68 -11.10
CA ASP A 381 -15.83 39.78 -12.04
C ASP A 381 -15.08 39.63 -13.38
N PRO A 382 -13.79 39.22 -13.41
CA PRO A 382 -13.10 38.93 -14.66
C PRO A 382 -13.73 37.78 -15.48
N ASP A 383 -14.29 36.76 -14.81
CA ASP A 383 -14.92 35.64 -15.51
C ASP A 383 -16.30 36.00 -16.03
N ILE A 384 -17.05 36.87 -15.31
CA ILE A 384 -18.31 37.44 -15.80
C ILE A 384 -18.05 38.21 -17.10
N VAL A 385 -17.02 39.08 -17.13
CA VAL A 385 -16.67 39.83 -18.33
C VAL A 385 -16.36 38.91 -19.53
N LYS A 386 -15.64 37.82 -19.29
CA LYS A 386 -15.35 36.84 -20.36
C LYS A 386 -16.63 36.17 -20.88
N MET A 387 -17.51 35.76 -19.96
CA MET A 387 -18.80 35.14 -20.35
C MET A 387 -19.67 36.10 -21.12
N ASP A 388 -19.77 37.37 -20.63
CA ASP A 388 -20.54 38.42 -21.31
C ASP A 388 -19.99 38.71 -22.71
N GLN A 389 -18.67 38.65 -22.91
CA GLN A 389 -18.07 38.80 -24.23
C GLN A 389 -18.41 37.67 -25.20
N ILE A 390 -18.53 36.43 -24.69
CA ILE A 390 -18.87 35.24 -25.50
C ILE A 390 -20.38 35.24 -25.85
N PHE A 391 -21.19 35.62 -24.89
CA PHE A 391 -22.66 35.61 -25.01
C PHE A 391 -23.24 37.00 -25.23
N GLN A 392 -22.44 37.95 -25.70
CA GLN A 392 -23.00 39.22 -26.20
C GLN A 392 -23.88 38.87 -27.40
N ASP A 393 -25.18 38.72 -27.09
CA ASP A 393 -26.20 38.61 -28.11
C ASP A 393 -26.11 39.77 -29.09
N ASP A 394 -26.18 39.45 -30.34
CA ASP A 394 -26.52 40.37 -31.42
C ASP A 394 -27.91 40.99 -31.13
N LYS A 395 -27.99 41.85 -30.11
CA LYS A 395 -29.10 42.77 -29.99
C LYS A 395 -28.91 43.85 -31.05
N LYS A 396 -29.32 43.48 -32.24
CA LYS A 396 -29.73 44.45 -33.25
C LYS A 396 -31.22 44.34 -33.53
#